data_71b177f3181ab0a824634b414adf3552
#
_entry.id   71b177f3181ab0a824634b414adf3552
#
_cell.length_a   1.000
_cell.length_b   1.000
_cell.length_c   1.000
_cell.angle_alpha   90.00
_cell.angle_beta   90.00
_cell.angle_gamma   90.00
#
_symmetry.space_group_name_H-M   'P 1'
#
loop_
_entity.id
_entity.type
_entity.pdbx_description
1 polymer ?
#
loop_
_entity_poly.entity_id
_entity_poly.type
_entity_poly.pdbx_seq_one_letter_code
_entity_poly.pdbx_strand_id
1 'polypeptide(L)'
;MGLEARGLQKSFWQRRVVDDVSLVINPGEVVGLLGPNGAGKTTTFYMVVGLLPPDRGRILLDGDDITDLPMYRRSRRGIGYLPQESSVFRKLTVEENLLAILETLDLTARERGERLTGLLRELSLEGLAKQRAYTLSGGERRRLEITRALISSPSFLLLDEPFTGIDPIAIAEIQGIVSRLKQKSIGVLITDHNVRETLEITDRSY
;
A
#
# COMPACT_ATOMS: atom_id res chain seq x y z
N MET A 1 -5.03 -19.18 -1.49
CA MET A 1 -4.24 -18.10 -2.05
C MET A 1 -4.27 -16.93 -1.07
N GLY A 2 -3.13 -16.33 -0.74
CA GLY A 2 -3.05 -15.25 0.24
C GLY A 2 -1.62 -14.78 0.48
N LEU A 3 -1.49 -13.64 1.15
CA LEU A 3 -0.22 -13.14 1.66
C LEU A 3 -0.14 -13.46 3.16
N GLU A 4 0.87 -14.22 3.55
CA GLU A 4 1.03 -14.73 4.92
C GLU A 4 2.37 -14.33 5.51
N ALA A 5 2.36 -13.96 6.77
CA ALA A 5 3.54 -13.87 7.62
C ALA A 5 3.41 -14.92 8.74
N ARG A 6 4.44 -15.71 8.96
CA ARG A 6 4.44 -16.80 9.94
C ARG A 6 5.62 -16.68 10.89
N GLY A 7 5.35 -16.50 12.16
CA GLY A 7 6.33 -16.52 13.24
C GLY A 7 7.43 -15.45 13.09
N LEU A 8 7.08 -14.25 12.60
CA LEU A 8 8.06 -13.19 12.36
C LEU A 8 8.70 -12.73 13.66
N GLN A 9 10.03 -12.66 13.66
CA GLN A 9 10.82 -12.10 14.76
C GLN A 9 11.80 -11.06 14.20
N LYS A 10 11.96 -9.97 14.95
CA LYS A 10 12.96 -8.94 14.66
C LYS A 10 13.50 -8.30 15.92
N SER A 11 14.82 -8.23 15.99
CA SER A 11 15.52 -7.55 17.07
C SER A 11 16.42 -6.45 16.49
N PHE A 12 16.53 -5.35 17.20
CA PHE A 12 17.52 -4.32 16.96
C PHE A 12 18.43 -4.23 18.17
N TRP A 13 19.72 -4.49 17.98
CA TRP A 13 20.69 -4.63 19.06
C TRP A 13 20.23 -5.74 20.03
N GLN A 14 20.01 -5.41 21.30
CA GLN A 14 19.54 -6.37 22.32
C GLN A 14 18.03 -6.32 22.56
N ARG A 15 17.29 -5.46 21.84
CA ARG A 15 15.85 -5.29 22.03
C ARG A 15 15.09 -6.03 20.95
N ARG A 16 14.27 -7.01 21.37
CA ARG A 16 13.30 -7.65 20.51
C ARG A 16 12.12 -6.68 20.29
N VAL A 17 11.83 -6.36 19.05
CA VAL A 17 10.79 -5.41 18.64
C VAL A 17 9.59 -6.14 18.07
N VAL A 18 9.80 -7.27 17.40
CA VAL A 18 8.75 -8.18 16.91
C VAL A 18 9.06 -9.56 17.44
N ASP A 19 8.06 -10.20 18.04
CA ASP A 19 8.19 -11.52 18.68
C ASP A 19 7.05 -12.42 18.27
N ASP A 20 7.32 -13.42 17.44
CA ASP A 20 6.40 -14.47 16.99
C ASP A 20 5.09 -13.95 16.36
N VAL A 21 5.18 -12.90 15.53
CA VAL A 21 4.00 -12.31 14.88
C VAL A 21 3.64 -13.12 13.65
N SER A 22 2.37 -13.53 13.59
CA SER A 22 1.78 -14.21 12.44
C SER A 22 0.51 -13.48 11.99
N LEU A 23 0.38 -13.26 10.67
CA LEU A 23 -0.82 -12.66 10.06
C LEU A 23 -1.06 -13.26 8.67
N VAL A 24 -2.29 -13.18 8.23
CA VAL A 24 -2.73 -13.64 6.91
C VAL A 24 -3.60 -12.54 6.28
N ILE A 25 -3.48 -12.34 4.99
CA ILE A 25 -4.33 -11.44 4.21
C ILE A 25 -4.85 -12.24 3.02
N ASN A 26 -6.17 -12.34 2.89
CA ASN A 26 -6.79 -13.02 1.76
C ASN A 26 -7.13 -12.02 0.64
N PRO A 27 -7.24 -12.46 -0.62
CA PRO A 27 -7.77 -11.63 -1.70
C PRO A 27 -9.14 -11.06 -1.34
N GLY A 28 -9.33 -9.74 -1.54
CA GLY A 28 -10.58 -9.07 -1.20
C GLY A 28 -10.85 -8.92 0.29
N GLU A 29 -9.84 -9.04 1.14
CA GLU A 29 -9.91 -8.81 2.57
C GLU A 29 -9.15 -7.55 2.96
N VAL A 30 -9.68 -6.77 3.90
CA VAL A 30 -8.99 -5.63 4.51
C VAL A 30 -8.60 -6.00 5.94
N VAL A 31 -7.30 -6.04 6.19
CA VAL A 31 -6.70 -6.43 7.47
C VAL A 31 -6.04 -5.22 8.12
N GLY A 32 -6.37 -4.94 9.37
CA GLY A 32 -5.72 -3.92 10.20
C GLY A 32 -4.55 -4.49 11.00
N LEU A 33 -3.44 -3.78 11.06
CA LEU A 33 -2.35 -4.04 12.01
C LEU A 33 -2.31 -2.87 13.00
N LEU A 34 -2.96 -3.07 14.15
CA LEU A 34 -3.23 -2.03 15.14
C LEU A 34 -2.40 -2.25 16.42
N GLY A 35 -2.28 -1.21 17.21
CA GLY A 35 -1.58 -1.28 18.51
C GLY A 35 -0.91 0.04 18.87
N PRO A 36 -0.41 0.16 20.10
CA PRO A 36 0.24 1.39 20.57
C PRO A 36 1.56 1.68 19.82
N ASN A 37 2.06 2.90 20.00
CA ASN A 37 3.37 3.27 19.47
C ASN A 37 4.46 2.38 20.09
N GLY A 38 5.38 1.92 19.25
CA GLY A 38 6.45 0.99 19.67
C GLY A 38 6.06 -0.49 19.74
N ALA A 39 4.82 -0.86 19.38
CA ALA A 39 4.37 -2.27 19.36
C ALA A 39 4.96 -3.10 18.20
N GLY A 40 5.82 -2.53 17.38
CA GLY A 40 6.45 -3.27 16.27
C GLY A 40 5.63 -3.29 14.97
N LYS A 41 4.52 -2.55 14.87
CA LYS A 41 3.66 -2.50 13.66
C LYS A 41 4.45 -2.18 12.40
N THR A 42 5.10 -1.02 12.36
CA THR A 42 5.91 -0.57 11.22
C THR A 42 7.03 -1.57 10.89
N THR A 43 7.66 -2.16 11.91
CA THR A 43 8.70 -3.17 11.71
C THR A 43 8.13 -4.43 11.05
N THR A 44 6.98 -4.92 11.54
CA THR A 44 6.27 -6.07 10.95
C THR A 44 5.86 -5.74 9.51
N PHE A 45 5.29 -4.57 9.30
CA PHE A 45 4.87 -4.09 7.99
C PHE A 45 6.05 -4.04 7.00
N TYR A 46 7.20 -3.48 7.41
CA TYR A 46 8.40 -3.42 6.58
C TYR A 46 8.98 -4.80 6.25
N MET A 47 8.85 -5.77 7.16
CA MET A 47 9.21 -7.15 6.85
C MET A 47 8.30 -7.73 5.76
N VAL A 48 6.99 -7.50 5.84
CA VAL A 48 6.02 -7.97 4.83
C VAL A 48 6.24 -7.28 3.48
N VAL A 49 6.55 -5.98 3.46
CA VAL A 49 6.87 -5.23 2.23
C VAL A 49 8.19 -5.68 1.59
N GLY A 50 9.14 -6.17 2.38
CA GLY A 50 10.50 -6.53 1.92
C GLY A 50 11.50 -5.37 1.97
N LEU A 51 11.23 -4.38 2.82
CA LEU A 51 12.17 -3.31 3.17
C LEU A 51 13.14 -3.71 4.28
N LEU A 52 12.73 -4.68 5.11
CA LEU A 52 13.50 -5.18 6.25
C LEU A 52 13.45 -6.71 6.26
N PRO A 53 14.58 -7.43 6.31
CA PRO A 53 14.56 -8.88 6.48
C PRO A 53 14.19 -9.25 7.93
N PRO A 54 13.33 -10.27 8.14
CA PRO A 54 13.11 -10.83 9.46
C PRO A 54 14.34 -11.58 9.96
N ASP A 55 14.52 -11.67 11.29
CA ASP A 55 15.57 -12.51 11.89
C ASP A 55 15.12 -13.98 11.96
N ARG A 56 13.80 -14.20 12.10
CA ARG A 56 13.13 -15.51 12.02
C ARG A 56 11.74 -15.37 11.46
N GLY A 57 11.15 -16.51 11.08
CA GLY A 57 9.84 -16.57 10.46
C GLY A 57 9.89 -16.58 8.95
N ARG A 58 8.74 -16.58 8.29
CA ARG A 58 8.61 -16.63 6.84
C ARG A 58 7.50 -15.73 6.35
N ILE A 59 7.64 -15.28 5.10
CA ILE A 59 6.62 -14.53 4.37
C ILE A 59 6.32 -15.32 3.11
N LEU A 60 5.04 -15.66 2.94
CA LEU A 60 4.57 -16.49 1.84
C LEU A 60 3.56 -15.72 1.00
N LEU A 61 3.67 -15.82 -0.31
CA LEU A 61 2.68 -15.33 -1.27
C LEU A 61 2.15 -16.53 -2.06
N ASP A 62 0.87 -16.83 -1.88
CA ASP A 62 0.20 -17.99 -2.50
C ASP A 62 0.92 -19.32 -2.24
N GLY A 63 1.56 -19.45 -1.08
CA GLY A 63 2.35 -20.60 -0.68
C GLY A 63 3.84 -20.55 -1.05
N ASP A 64 4.23 -19.67 -1.96
CA ASP A 64 5.63 -19.45 -2.33
C ASP A 64 6.36 -18.63 -1.25
N ASP A 65 7.53 -19.08 -0.83
CA ASP A 65 8.37 -18.34 0.11
C ASP A 65 9.02 -17.15 -0.59
N ILE A 66 8.68 -15.95 -0.11
CA ILE A 66 9.21 -14.68 -0.61
C ILE A 66 10.07 -13.94 0.44
N THR A 67 10.44 -14.62 1.52
CA THR A 67 11.11 -14.01 2.68
C THR A 67 12.36 -13.22 2.29
N ASP A 68 13.20 -13.81 1.44
CA ASP A 68 14.47 -13.21 1.01
C ASP A 68 14.33 -12.29 -0.21
N LEU A 69 13.12 -12.13 -0.75
CA LEU A 69 12.91 -11.27 -1.89
C LEU A 69 12.84 -9.79 -1.45
N PRO A 70 13.64 -8.90 -2.06
CA PRO A 70 13.56 -7.48 -1.81
C PRO A 70 12.26 -6.89 -2.37
N MET A 71 11.85 -5.73 -1.86
CA MET A 71 10.58 -5.04 -2.20
C MET A 71 10.29 -5.00 -3.70
N TYR A 72 11.27 -4.66 -4.55
CA TYR A 72 11.03 -4.55 -6.00
C TYR A 72 10.67 -5.89 -6.66
N ARG A 73 11.18 -7.02 -6.14
CA ARG A 73 10.78 -8.36 -6.61
C ARG A 73 9.40 -8.75 -6.11
N ARG A 74 9.05 -8.38 -4.86
CA ARG A 74 7.70 -8.57 -4.32
C ARG A 74 6.68 -7.73 -5.09
N SER A 75 7.03 -6.50 -5.46
CA SER A 75 6.17 -5.65 -6.30
C SER A 75 5.85 -6.30 -7.65
N ARG A 76 6.84 -6.90 -8.31
CA ARG A 76 6.64 -7.63 -9.58
C ARG A 76 5.79 -8.90 -9.41
N ARG A 77 5.63 -9.41 -8.19
CA ARG A 77 4.76 -10.53 -7.84
C ARG A 77 3.37 -10.09 -7.38
N GLY A 78 3.05 -8.80 -7.47
CA GLY A 78 1.73 -8.27 -7.16
C GLY A 78 1.56 -7.73 -5.75
N ILE A 79 2.62 -7.31 -5.07
CA ILE A 79 2.52 -6.62 -3.77
C ILE A 79 2.77 -5.13 -3.99
N GLY A 80 1.71 -4.31 -3.92
CA GLY A 80 1.79 -2.85 -3.94
C GLY A 80 2.09 -2.28 -2.55
N TYR A 81 2.75 -1.14 -2.50
CA TYR A 81 3.09 -0.46 -1.25
C TYR A 81 2.87 1.05 -1.32
N LEU A 82 2.18 1.58 -0.33
CA LEU A 82 2.00 3.01 -0.09
C LEU A 82 2.74 3.39 1.18
N PRO A 83 3.84 4.15 1.12
CA PRO A 83 4.58 4.58 2.29
C PRO A 83 3.84 5.67 3.08
N GLN A 84 4.21 5.82 4.37
CA GLN A 84 3.75 6.90 5.22
C GLN A 84 4.18 8.27 4.67
N GLU A 85 5.45 8.39 4.25
CA GLU A 85 5.96 9.62 3.66
C GLU A 85 5.53 9.78 2.21
N SER A 86 5.30 11.04 1.82
CA SER A 86 4.86 11.36 0.46
C SER A 86 5.91 10.96 -0.58
N SER A 87 5.48 10.13 -1.53
CA SER A 87 6.33 9.57 -2.58
C SER A 87 6.14 10.21 -3.97
N VAL A 88 5.31 11.28 -4.08
CA VAL A 88 5.03 11.91 -5.37
C VAL A 88 6.22 12.71 -5.89
N PHE A 89 6.39 12.74 -7.20
CA PHE A 89 7.32 13.64 -7.87
C PHE A 89 6.72 15.05 -7.90
N ARG A 90 7.05 15.86 -6.91
CA ARG A 90 6.41 17.15 -6.62
C ARG A 90 6.36 18.12 -7.81
N LYS A 91 7.41 18.13 -8.64
CA LYS A 91 7.52 19.03 -9.82
C LYS A 91 6.81 18.52 -11.06
N LEU A 92 6.40 17.26 -11.08
CA LEU A 92 5.62 16.66 -12.16
C LEU A 92 4.13 16.93 -11.97
N THR A 93 3.37 16.91 -13.07
CA THR A 93 1.90 16.92 -13.02
C THR A 93 1.38 15.59 -12.51
N VAL A 94 0.07 15.51 -12.22
CA VAL A 94 -0.59 14.27 -11.81
C VAL A 94 -0.40 13.19 -12.89
N GLU A 95 -0.68 13.50 -14.15
CA GLU A 95 -0.51 12.55 -15.26
C GLU A 95 0.97 12.14 -15.45
N GLU A 96 1.91 13.09 -15.38
CA GLU A 96 3.34 12.80 -15.47
C GLU A 96 3.83 11.88 -14.35
N ASN A 97 3.28 12.01 -13.13
CA ASN A 97 3.55 11.11 -12.02
C ASN A 97 3.13 9.66 -12.30
N LEU A 98 2.02 9.47 -13.00
CA LEU A 98 1.55 8.14 -13.40
C LEU A 98 2.33 7.61 -14.60
N LEU A 99 2.58 8.46 -15.60
CA LEU A 99 3.36 8.09 -16.79
C LEU A 99 4.76 7.63 -16.43
N ALA A 100 5.44 8.30 -15.49
CA ALA A 100 6.78 7.92 -15.05
C ALA A 100 6.89 6.47 -14.56
N ILE A 101 5.79 5.91 -14.02
CA ILE A 101 5.74 4.49 -13.61
C ILE A 101 5.25 3.62 -14.78
N LEU A 102 4.23 4.05 -15.52
CA LEU A 102 3.70 3.31 -16.66
C LEU A 102 4.77 3.06 -17.72
N GLU A 103 5.74 3.96 -17.88
CA GLU A 103 6.88 3.82 -18.79
C GLU A 103 7.86 2.72 -18.39
N THR A 104 7.84 2.29 -17.13
CA THR A 104 8.68 1.17 -16.66
C THR A 104 8.04 -0.20 -16.94
N LEU A 105 6.79 -0.22 -17.42
CA LEU A 105 6.08 -1.44 -17.78
C LEU A 105 6.23 -1.72 -19.28
N ASP A 106 6.19 -3.00 -19.63
CA ASP A 106 6.21 -3.43 -21.04
C ASP A 106 4.82 -3.23 -21.69
N LEU A 107 4.49 -1.98 -21.98
CA LEU A 107 3.24 -1.53 -22.56
C LEU A 107 3.49 -0.73 -23.83
N THR A 108 2.67 -0.93 -24.86
CA THR A 108 2.63 -0.06 -26.03
C THR A 108 2.15 1.34 -25.65
N ALA A 109 2.43 2.32 -26.48
CA ALA A 109 1.99 3.71 -26.25
C ALA A 109 0.46 3.83 -26.11
N ARG A 110 -0.30 3.03 -26.89
CA ARG A 110 -1.76 2.96 -26.81
C ARG A 110 -2.24 2.40 -25.46
N GLU A 111 -1.73 1.24 -25.06
CA GLU A 111 -2.09 0.59 -23.78
C GLU A 111 -1.76 1.49 -22.60
N ARG A 112 -0.62 2.19 -22.67
CA ARG A 112 -0.20 3.16 -21.65
C ARG A 112 -1.20 4.33 -21.54
N GLY A 113 -1.66 4.87 -22.66
CA GLY A 113 -2.67 5.94 -22.70
C GLY A 113 -4.03 5.49 -22.17
N GLU A 114 -4.49 4.30 -22.56
CA GLU A 114 -5.74 3.71 -22.09
C GLU A 114 -5.68 3.47 -20.56
N ARG A 115 -4.56 2.94 -20.06
CA ARG A 115 -4.36 2.68 -18.64
C ARG A 115 -4.27 3.97 -17.82
N LEU A 116 -3.55 4.99 -18.31
CA LEU A 116 -3.49 6.32 -17.69
C LEU A 116 -4.89 6.90 -17.50
N THR A 117 -5.69 6.92 -18.59
CA THR A 117 -7.06 7.44 -18.56
C THR A 117 -7.93 6.67 -17.57
N GLY A 118 -7.82 5.34 -17.56
CA GLY A 118 -8.54 4.48 -16.61
C GLY A 118 -8.20 4.79 -15.16
N LEU A 119 -6.91 4.91 -14.85
CA LEU A 119 -6.42 5.20 -13.49
C LEU A 119 -6.86 6.59 -13.00
N LEU A 120 -6.77 7.61 -13.84
CA LEU A 120 -7.23 8.97 -13.51
C LEU A 120 -8.73 8.97 -13.17
N ARG A 121 -9.54 8.29 -13.97
CA ARG A 121 -10.99 8.17 -13.76
C ARG A 121 -11.33 7.42 -12.48
N GLU A 122 -10.68 6.29 -12.26
CA GLU A 122 -10.96 5.40 -11.12
C GLU A 122 -10.83 6.10 -9.77
N LEU A 123 -9.84 7.00 -9.65
CA LEU A 123 -9.57 7.71 -8.40
C LEU A 123 -9.91 9.21 -8.46
N SER A 124 -10.75 9.61 -9.42
CA SER A 124 -11.29 10.98 -9.56
C SER A 124 -10.17 12.04 -9.65
N LEU A 125 -9.15 11.76 -10.47
CA LEU A 125 -8.01 12.64 -10.71
C LEU A 125 -8.04 13.30 -12.09
N GLU A 126 -9.06 13.07 -12.92
CA GLU A 126 -9.16 13.57 -14.30
C GLU A 126 -9.05 15.10 -14.34
N GLY A 127 -9.81 15.79 -13.50
CA GLY A 127 -9.80 17.27 -13.41
C GLY A 127 -8.47 17.85 -12.90
N LEU A 128 -7.61 17.01 -12.31
CA LEU A 128 -6.33 17.41 -11.75
C LEU A 128 -5.13 16.99 -12.63
N ALA A 129 -5.37 16.27 -13.73
CA ALA A 129 -4.34 15.61 -14.53
C ALA A 129 -3.16 16.53 -14.90
N LYS A 130 -3.43 17.77 -15.24
CA LYS A 130 -2.43 18.78 -15.64
C LYS A 130 -1.88 19.62 -14.47
N GLN A 131 -2.39 19.43 -13.26
CA GLN A 131 -1.90 20.17 -12.09
C GLN A 131 -0.58 19.58 -11.60
N ARG A 132 0.31 20.45 -11.12
CA ARG A 132 1.58 20.03 -10.48
C ARG A 132 1.31 19.40 -9.11
N ALA A 133 1.98 18.29 -8.82
CA ALA A 133 1.73 17.54 -7.57
C ALA A 133 1.97 18.35 -6.29
N TYR A 134 2.81 19.39 -6.31
CA TYR A 134 3.01 20.27 -5.16
C TYR A 134 1.82 21.20 -4.86
N THR A 135 0.87 21.38 -5.80
CA THR A 135 -0.33 22.20 -5.61
C THR A 135 -1.52 21.41 -5.05
N LEU A 136 -1.41 20.10 -5.00
CA LEU A 136 -2.47 19.22 -4.52
C LEU A 136 -2.69 19.37 -3.02
N SER A 137 -3.95 19.31 -2.59
CA SER A 137 -4.33 19.10 -1.19
C SER A 137 -3.79 17.78 -0.65
N GLY A 138 -3.84 17.58 0.68
CA GLY A 138 -3.42 16.33 1.32
C GLY A 138 -4.16 15.11 0.77
N GLY A 139 -5.48 15.18 0.66
CA GLY A 139 -6.32 14.11 0.14
C GLY A 139 -6.08 13.82 -1.34
N GLU A 140 -5.99 14.85 -2.19
CA GLU A 140 -5.69 14.70 -3.62
C GLU A 140 -4.32 14.04 -3.83
N ARG A 141 -3.33 14.45 -3.04
CA ARG A 141 -1.99 13.86 -3.08
C ARG A 141 -2.02 12.40 -2.67
N ARG A 142 -2.78 12.06 -1.62
CA ARG A 142 -2.91 10.68 -1.15
C ARG A 142 -3.60 9.81 -2.20
N ARG A 143 -4.63 10.32 -2.89
CA ARG A 143 -5.24 9.63 -4.03
C ARG A 143 -4.24 9.36 -5.15
N LEU A 144 -3.41 10.35 -5.50
CA LEU A 144 -2.35 10.18 -6.50
C LEU A 144 -1.34 9.09 -6.08
N GLU A 145 -0.93 9.05 -4.82
CA GLU A 145 -0.01 8.05 -4.28
C GLU A 145 -0.61 6.64 -4.35
N ILE A 146 -1.88 6.49 -3.97
CA ILE A 146 -2.60 5.21 -4.09
C ILE A 146 -2.69 4.81 -5.56
N THR A 147 -3.03 5.76 -6.47
CA THR A 147 -3.08 5.49 -7.91
C THR A 147 -1.75 4.95 -8.42
N ARG A 148 -0.64 5.54 -8.00
CA ARG A 148 0.71 5.08 -8.36
C ARG A 148 0.98 3.65 -7.89
N ALA A 149 0.56 3.30 -6.67
CA ALA A 149 0.72 1.96 -6.15
C ALA A 149 -0.14 0.91 -6.90
N LEU A 150 -1.24 1.34 -7.54
CA LEU A 150 -2.13 0.49 -8.33
C LEU A 150 -1.68 0.27 -9.78
N ILE A 151 -0.68 1.01 -10.26
CA ILE A 151 -0.22 0.93 -11.66
C ILE A 151 0.22 -0.49 -12.04
N SER A 152 0.88 -1.21 -11.13
CA SER A 152 1.33 -2.59 -11.35
C SER A 152 0.22 -3.64 -11.25
N SER A 153 -1.05 -3.26 -11.05
CA SER A 153 -2.18 -4.16 -10.80
C SER A 153 -1.91 -5.15 -9.68
N PRO A 154 -1.63 -4.69 -8.47
CA PRO A 154 -1.27 -5.58 -7.36
C PRO A 154 -2.45 -6.46 -6.94
N SER A 155 -2.15 -7.69 -6.50
CA SER A 155 -3.10 -8.57 -5.82
C SER A 155 -3.25 -8.22 -4.34
N PHE A 156 -2.20 -7.61 -3.75
CA PHE A 156 -2.17 -7.13 -2.37
C PHE A 156 -1.63 -5.70 -2.32
N LEU A 157 -2.29 -4.83 -1.56
CA LEU A 157 -1.87 -3.46 -1.35
C LEU A 157 -1.61 -3.21 0.14
N LEU A 158 -0.40 -2.76 0.47
CA LEU A 158 0.02 -2.47 1.82
C LEU A 158 0.05 -0.95 2.03
N LEU A 159 -0.75 -0.45 2.97
CA LEU A 159 -0.95 0.98 3.25
C LEU A 159 -0.36 1.33 4.61
N ASP A 160 0.73 2.10 4.61
CA ASP A 160 1.39 2.56 5.83
C ASP A 160 0.84 3.93 6.22
N GLU A 161 0.09 3.98 7.32
CA GLU A 161 -0.58 5.17 7.87
C GLU A 161 -1.30 6.03 6.79
N PRO A 162 -2.28 5.45 6.05
CA PRO A 162 -2.93 6.16 4.94
C PRO A 162 -3.75 7.37 5.37
N PHE A 163 -4.18 7.47 6.64
CA PHE A 163 -5.03 8.53 7.15
C PHE A 163 -4.25 9.66 7.86
N THR A 164 -2.92 9.51 7.98
CA THR A 164 -2.11 10.48 8.70
C THR A 164 -2.03 11.82 7.95
N GLY A 165 -2.35 12.91 8.67
CA GLY A 165 -2.17 14.28 8.18
C GLY A 165 -3.15 14.70 7.08
N ILE A 166 -4.30 14.03 6.95
CA ILE A 166 -5.38 14.38 6.03
C ILE A 166 -6.65 14.74 6.80
N ASP A 167 -7.52 15.51 6.16
CA ASP A 167 -8.78 15.94 6.75
C ASP A 167 -9.85 14.82 6.74
N PRO A 168 -10.94 14.93 7.56
CA PRO A 168 -11.96 13.90 7.66
C PRO A 168 -12.68 13.58 6.33
N ILE A 169 -12.83 14.56 5.44
CA ILE A 169 -13.47 14.33 4.13
C ILE A 169 -12.59 13.44 3.28
N ALA A 170 -11.28 13.74 3.25
CA ALA A 170 -10.30 12.94 2.52
C ALA A 170 -10.15 11.53 3.12
N ILE A 171 -10.28 11.36 4.46
CA ILE A 171 -10.34 10.03 5.09
C ILE A 171 -11.49 9.20 4.50
N ALA A 172 -12.71 9.75 4.46
CA ALA A 172 -13.88 9.07 3.89
C ALA A 172 -13.68 8.69 2.41
N GLU A 173 -13.04 9.56 1.62
CA GLU A 173 -12.70 9.26 0.24
C GLU A 173 -11.74 8.06 0.12
N ILE A 174 -10.70 8.01 0.96
CA ILE A 174 -9.73 6.90 0.97
C ILE A 174 -10.39 5.61 1.46
N GLN A 175 -11.25 5.67 2.47
CA GLN A 175 -12.06 4.52 2.91
C GLN A 175 -12.91 3.98 1.75
N GLY A 176 -13.54 4.85 0.97
CA GLY A 176 -14.27 4.49 -0.25
C GLY A 176 -13.38 3.84 -1.33
N ILE A 177 -12.12 4.30 -1.47
CA ILE A 177 -11.15 3.67 -2.37
C ILE A 177 -10.82 2.25 -1.88
N VAL A 178 -10.50 2.06 -0.60
CA VAL A 178 -10.19 0.74 -0.03
C VAL A 178 -11.35 -0.22 -0.21
N SER A 179 -12.60 0.22 0.01
CA SER A 179 -13.79 -0.59 -0.25
C SER A 179 -13.89 -1.04 -1.72
N ARG A 180 -13.59 -0.18 -2.68
CA ARG A 180 -13.55 -0.55 -4.11
C ARG A 180 -12.44 -1.55 -4.43
N LEU A 181 -11.26 -1.41 -3.80
CA LEU A 181 -10.17 -2.36 -3.97
C LEU A 181 -10.53 -3.75 -3.46
N LYS A 182 -11.20 -3.82 -2.31
CA LYS A 182 -11.78 -5.06 -1.76
C LYS A 182 -12.74 -5.72 -2.76
N GLN A 183 -13.66 -4.95 -3.36
CA GLN A 183 -14.60 -5.46 -4.38
C GLN A 183 -13.89 -5.99 -5.63
N LYS A 184 -12.70 -5.49 -5.94
CA LYS A 184 -11.84 -5.98 -7.01
C LYS A 184 -10.96 -7.18 -6.60
N SER A 185 -11.24 -7.79 -5.45
CA SER A 185 -10.46 -8.89 -4.90
C SER A 185 -9.00 -8.54 -4.59
N ILE A 186 -8.68 -7.28 -4.36
CA ILE A 186 -7.36 -6.86 -3.88
C ILE A 186 -7.35 -7.00 -2.35
N GLY A 187 -6.42 -7.79 -1.81
CA GLY A 187 -6.20 -7.88 -0.36
C GLY A 187 -5.47 -6.62 0.14
N VAL A 188 -5.90 -6.07 1.28
CA VAL A 188 -5.32 -4.83 1.80
C VAL A 188 -4.82 -5.04 3.23
N LEU A 189 -3.57 -4.64 3.50
CA LEU A 189 -3.05 -4.50 4.86
C LEU A 189 -2.91 -3.02 5.19
N ILE A 190 -3.49 -2.60 6.31
CA ILE A 190 -3.42 -1.22 6.78
C ILE A 190 -2.79 -1.18 8.16
N THR A 191 -1.82 -0.29 8.35
CA THR A 191 -1.39 0.15 9.68
C THR A 191 -1.68 1.63 9.82
N ASP A 192 -2.31 2.03 10.93
CA ASP A 192 -2.57 3.43 11.24
C ASP A 192 -2.66 3.63 12.76
N HIS A 193 -2.44 4.83 13.21
CA HIS A 193 -2.69 5.23 14.60
C HIS A 193 -4.14 5.74 14.80
N ASN A 194 -4.85 6.07 13.73
CA ASN A 194 -6.28 6.37 13.73
C ASN A 194 -7.08 5.06 13.78
N VAL A 195 -7.12 4.47 14.99
CA VAL A 195 -7.73 3.13 15.19
C VAL A 195 -9.19 3.11 14.77
N ARG A 196 -9.96 4.16 15.07
CA ARG A 196 -11.39 4.24 14.76
C ARG A 196 -11.63 4.15 13.25
N GLU A 197 -11.00 5.03 12.48
CA GLU A 197 -11.14 5.12 11.03
C GLU A 197 -10.66 3.84 10.33
N THR A 198 -9.66 3.18 10.91
CA THR A 198 -9.16 1.90 10.39
C THR A 198 -10.16 0.77 10.67
N LEU A 199 -10.73 0.70 11.87
CA LEU A 199 -11.71 -0.34 12.23
C LEU A 199 -13.00 -0.25 11.41
N GLU A 200 -13.38 0.95 10.95
CA GLU A 200 -14.58 1.13 10.11
C GLU A 200 -14.49 0.40 8.76
N ILE A 201 -13.28 0.11 8.27
CA ILE A 201 -13.08 -0.50 6.94
C ILE A 201 -12.41 -1.87 6.99
N THR A 202 -11.92 -2.30 8.14
CA THR A 202 -11.24 -3.60 8.27
C THR A 202 -12.24 -4.73 8.52
N ASP A 203 -12.01 -5.89 7.91
CA ASP A 203 -12.75 -7.11 8.18
C ASP A 203 -12.29 -7.77 9.48
N ARG A 204 -11.00 -7.62 9.79
CA ARG A 204 -10.36 -8.06 11.04
C ARG A 204 -9.07 -7.30 11.30
N SER A 205 -8.59 -7.39 12.52
CA SER A 205 -7.36 -6.70 12.95
C SER A 205 -6.49 -7.61 13.82
N TYR A 206 -5.20 -7.36 13.80
CA TYR A 206 -4.19 -7.97 14.65
C TYR A 206 -3.65 -6.95 15.64
#